data_9935c0805cb561e3aad30cd6b9c99dfe
#
_entry.id   9935c0805cb561e3aad30cd6b9c99dfe
#
_cell.length_a   1.000
_cell.length_b   1.000
_cell.length_c   1.000
_cell.angle_alpha   90.00
_cell.angle_beta   90.00
_cell.angle_gamma   90.00
#
_symmetry.space_group_name_H-M   'P 1'
#
loop_
_entity.id
_entity.type
_entity.pdbx_description
1 polymer ?
#
loop_
_entity_poly.entity_id
_entity_poly.type
_entity_poly.pdbx_seq_one_letter_code
_entity_poly.pdbx_strand_id
1 'polypeptide(L)'
;MVHTEGFLKLVNDAKTRVKEVTVAETRDRLEQNPEAKLIDVREDKEWDAAHAAGAIHLGKGIIERDIETTIPDKSTELILYCGGGYRSALAGDVLQTMGYTNVFSMAGGWKAWRESDAPIESQ
;
A
#
# COMPACT_ATOMS: atom_id res chain seq x y z
N MET A 1 -8.54 3.91 -16.55
CA MET A 1 -9.15 2.56 -16.57
C MET A 1 -10.51 2.59 -15.91
N VAL A 2 -11.49 1.95 -16.52
CA VAL A 2 -12.82 1.82 -15.94
C VAL A 2 -12.86 0.54 -15.10
N HIS A 3 -13.18 0.69 -13.82
CA HIS A 3 -13.29 -0.45 -12.92
C HIS A 3 -14.71 -1.04 -12.97
N THR A 4 -14.79 -2.36 -12.91
CA THR A 4 -16.06 -3.06 -12.95
C THR A 4 -16.83 -2.89 -11.64
N GLU A 5 -18.15 -3.08 -11.71
CA GLU A 5 -19.03 -2.94 -10.54
C GLU A 5 -18.67 -3.89 -9.41
N GLY A 6 -18.39 -5.16 -9.72
CA GLY A 6 -18.01 -6.13 -8.70
C GLY A 6 -16.72 -5.79 -8.00
N PHE A 7 -15.73 -5.33 -8.76
CA PHE A 7 -14.45 -4.91 -8.19
C PHE A 7 -14.64 -3.70 -7.27
N LEU A 8 -15.38 -2.68 -7.72
CA LEU A 8 -15.65 -1.49 -6.92
C LEU A 8 -16.40 -1.84 -5.63
N LYS A 9 -17.33 -2.80 -5.69
CA LYS A 9 -18.05 -3.23 -4.51
C LYS A 9 -17.11 -3.83 -3.46
N LEU A 10 -16.18 -4.69 -3.89
CA LEU A 10 -15.18 -5.26 -2.99
C LEU A 10 -14.29 -4.18 -2.38
N VAL A 11 -13.82 -3.25 -3.21
CA VAL A 11 -12.94 -2.17 -2.76
C VAL A 11 -13.65 -1.26 -1.76
N ASN A 12 -14.87 -0.84 -2.08
CA ASN A 12 -15.64 0.04 -1.21
C ASN A 12 -15.95 -0.63 0.13
N ASP A 13 -16.20 -1.93 0.11
CA ASP A 13 -16.40 -2.71 1.34
C ASP A 13 -15.11 -2.72 2.18
N ALA A 14 -13.96 -3.01 1.56
CA ALA A 14 -12.67 -3.01 2.25
C ALA A 14 -12.36 -1.63 2.84
N LYS A 15 -12.69 -0.56 2.14
CA LYS A 15 -12.44 0.81 2.60
C LYS A 15 -13.25 1.18 3.85
N THR A 16 -14.26 0.43 4.20
CA THR A 16 -14.96 0.64 5.48
C THR A 16 -14.11 0.21 6.68
N ARG A 17 -13.10 -0.62 6.44
CA ARG A 17 -12.23 -1.19 7.49
C ARG A 17 -10.78 -0.74 7.42
N VAL A 18 -10.30 -0.28 6.25
CA VAL A 18 -8.92 0.16 6.06
C VAL A 18 -8.89 1.67 5.96
N LYS A 19 -8.11 2.32 6.81
CA LYS A 19 -7.97 3.78 6.79
C LYS A 19 -7.12 4.21 5.59
N GLU A 20 -7.55 5.28 4.93
CA GLU A 20 -6.79 5.86 3.83
C GLU A 20 -6.01 7.07 4.32
N VAL A 21 -4.81 7.26 3.77
CA VAL A 21 -3.98 8.44 4.03
C VAL A 21 -3.54 9.02 2.68
N THR A 22 -3.30 10.32 2.65
CA THR A 22 -2.80 10.99 1.44
C THR A 22 -1.30 10.75 1.27
N VAL A 23 -0.74 11.16 0.12
CA VAL A 23 0.71 11.12 -0.10
C VAL A 23 1.41 11.98 0.95
N ALA A 24 0.90 13.18 1.23
CA ALA A 24 1.50 14.07 2.23
C ALA A 24 1.49 13.43 3.61
N GLU A 25 0.37 12.85 4.01
CA GLU A 25 0.27 12.15 5.29
C GLU A 25 1.19 10.94 5.36
N THR A 26 1.33 10.20 4.23
CA THR A 26 2.25 9.07 4.14
C THR A 26 3.68 9.52 4.39
N ARG A 27 4.11 10.60 3.75
CA ARG A 27 5.46 11.11 3.91
C ARG A 27 5.73 11.57 5.34
N ASP A 28 4.75 12.23 5.96
CA ASP A 28 4.86 12.66 7.36
C ASP A 28 4.98 11.46 8.30
N ARG A 29 4.18 10.42 8.08
CA ARG A 29 4.23 9.21 8.91
C ARG A 29 5.57 8.50 8.80
N LEU A 30 6.11 8.39 7.59
CA LEU A 30 7.40 7.76 7.38
C LEU A 30 8.54 8.56 8.01
N GLU A 31 8.44 9.88 8.00
CA GLU A 31 9.44 10.75 8.62
C GLU A 31 9.38 10.68 10.15
N GLN A 32 8.18 10.68 10.72
CA GLN A 32 7.98 10.67 12.17
C GLN A 32 8.23 9.31 12.79
N ASN A 33 8.04 8.24 12.04
CA ASN A 33 8.24 6.87 12.54
C ASN A 33 9.18 6.11 11.60
N PRO A 34 10.49 6.06 11.96
CA PRO A 34 11.47 5.35 11.11
C PRO A 34 11.21 3.85 10.97
N GLU A 35 10.40 3.27 11.86
CA GLU A 35 10.04 1.85 11.78
C GLU A 35 8.87 1.59 10.83
N ALA A 36 8.13 2.63 10.42
CA ALA A 36 7.02 2.48 9.48
C ALA A 36 7.53 1.99 8.12
N LYS A 37 6.72 1.16 7.46
CA LYS A 37 7.09 0.57 6.17
C LYS A 37 6.10 1.00 5.09
N LEU A 38 6.64 1.45 3.97
CA LEU A 38 5.87 1.75 2.77
C LEU A 38 5.95 0.51 1.87
N ILE A 39 4.81 -0.06 1.52
CA ILE A 39 4.74 -1.33 0.80
C ILE A 39 4.04 -1.14 -0.53
N ASP A 40 4.74 -1.47 -1.63
CA ASP A 40 4.18 -1.47 -2.98
C ASP A 40 3.53 -2.82 -3.23
N VAL A 41 2.21 -2.83 -3.44
CA VAL A 41 1.46 -4.06 -3.69
C VAL A 41 1.12 -4.25 -5.16
N ARG A 42 1.74 -3.46 -6.05
CA ARG A 42 1.54 -3.57 -7.49
C ARG A 42 2.24 -4.82 -8.03
N GLU A 43 2.03 -5.07 -9.32
CA GLU A 43 2.66 -6.20 -9.99
C GLU A 43 4.14 -5.95 -10.25
N ASP A 44 4.89 -7.02 -10.50
CA ASP A 44 6.34 -6.97 -10.70
C ASP A 44 6.76 -6.00 -11.80
N LYS A 45 6.04 -5.98 -12.92
CA LYS A 45 6.38 -5.09 -14.03
C LYS A 45 6.23 -3.62 -13.66
N GLU A 46 5.24 -3.31 -12.85
CA GLU A 46 5.02 -1.94 -12.39
C GLU A 46 6.17 -1.51 -11.47
N TRP A 47 6.52 -2.36 -10.52
CA TRP A 47 7.63 -2.13 -9.60
C TRP A 47 8.95 -1.96 -10.34
N ASP A 48 9.24 -2.86 -11.29
CA ASP A 48 10.50 -2.84 -12.03
C ASP A 48 10.67 -1.55 -12.83
N ALA A 49 9.58 -1.00 -13.36
CA ALA A 49 9.64 0.26 -14.12
C ALA A 49 10.03 1.44 -13.23
N ALA A 50 9.36 1.60 -12.10
CA ALA A 50 9.67 2.64 -11.12
C ALA A 50 8.79 2.43 -9.88
N HIS A 51 9.28 2.85 -8.72
CA HIS A 51 8.54 2.74 -7.47
C HIS A 51 8.94 3.85 -6.50
N ALA A 52 8.19 4.02 -5.44
CA ALA A 52 8.48 5.01 -4.40
C ALA A 52 9.80 4.67 -3.72
N ALA A 53 10.66 5.65 -3.54
CA ALA A 53 11.95 5.45 -2.87
C ALA A 53 11.74 4.94 -1.45
N GLY A 54 12.48 3.92 -1.08
CA GLY A 54 12.40 3.31 0.26
C GLY A 54 11.28 2.29 0.43
N ALA A 55 10.46 2.05 -0.59
CA ALA A 55 9.38 1.08 -0.50
C ALA A 55 9.89 -0.36 -0.54
N ILE A 56 9.12 -1.24 0.06
CA ILE A 56 9.32 -2.70 -0.03
C ILE A 56 8.30 -3.23 -1.02
N HIS A 57 8.70 -4.15 -1.88
CA HIS A 57 7.77 -4.75 -2.83
C HIS A 57 7.20 -6.07 -2.27
N LEU A 58 5.89 -6.08 -2.04
CA LEU A 58 5.15 -7.30 -1.71
C LEU A 58 3.84 -7.24 -2.49
N GLY A 59 3.84 -7.80 -3.68
CA GLY A 59 2.68 -7.77 -4.57
C GLY A 59 1.44 -8.36 -3.91
N LYS A 60 0.26 -7.81 -4.27
CA LYS A 60 -1.01 -8.24 -3.68
C LYS A 60 -1.23 -9.76 -3.79
N GLY A 61 -0.75 -10.38 -4.86
CA GLY A 61 -0.92 -11.82 -5.07
C GLY A 61 -0.14 -12.71 -4.12
N ILE A 62 0.86 -12.16 -3.44
CA ILE A 62 1.72 -12.97 -2.55
C ILE A 62 1.86 -12.38 -1.15
N ILE A 63 1.24 -11.22 -0.88
CA ILE A 63 1.49 -10.52 0.37
C ILE A 63 1.07 -11.32 1.61
N GLU A 64 -0.06 -12.00 1.56
CA GLU A 64 -0.51 -12.80 2.70
C GLU A 64 0.42 -13.98 2.96
N ARG A 65 1.09 -14.50 1.93
CA ARG A 65 2.05 -15.58 2.09
C ARG A 65 3.34 -15.09 2.75
N ASP A 66 3.79 -13.88 2.37
CA ASP A 66 5.16 -13.45 2.67
C ASP A 66 5.27 -12.38 3.76
N ILE A 67 4.17 -11.70 4.13
CA ILE A 67 4.24 -10.56 5.06
C ILE A 67 4.79 -10.94 6.44
N GLU A 68 4.39 -12.07 6.98
CA GLU A 68 4.80 -12.46 8.33
C GLU A 68 6.30 -12.79 8.42
N THR A 69 6.89 -13.26 7.32
CA THR A 69 8.32 -13.49 7.25
C THR A 69 9.08 -12.17 7.10
N THR A 70 8.54 -11.24 6.31
CA THR A 70 9.18 -9.97 6.01
C THR A 70 9.04 -8.97 7.15
N ILE A 71 7.85 -8.88 7.74
CA ILE A 71 7.53 -7.96 8.82
C ILE A 71 6.75 -8.73 9.90
N PRO A 72 7.46 -9.44 10.77
CA PRO A 72 6.79 -10.29 11.76
C PRO A 72 6.06 -9.54 12.88
N ASP A 73 6.45 -8.30 13.18
CA ASP A 73 5.80 -7.51 14.23
C ASP A 73 4.47 -6.96 13.71
N LYS A 74 3.37 -7.45 14.26
CA LYS A 74 2.02 -7.10 13.81
C LYS A 74 1.58 -5.70 14.21
N SER A 75 2.34 -5.01 15.04
CA SER A 75 2.08 -3.62 15.41
C SER A 75 2.83 -2.62 14.53
N THR A 76 3.67 -3.10 13.62
CA THR A 76 4.41 -2.23 12.69
C THR A 76 3.44 -1.39 11.87
N GLU A 77 3.71 -0.09 11.75
CA GLU A 77 2.91 0.79 10.91
C GLU A 77 3.19 0.48 9.44
N LEU A 78 2.14 0.07 8.72
CA LEU A 78 2.23 -0.33 7.32
C LEU A 78 1.39 0.61 6.48
N ILE A 79 2.00 1.19 5.45
CA ILE A 79 1.28 2.03 4.48
C ILE A 79 1.43 1.36 3.13
N LEU A 80 0.31 0.89 2.58
CA LEU A 80 0.29 0.15 1.32
C LEU A 80 -0.09 1.07 0.19
N TYR A 81 0.52 0.88 -0.99
CA TYR A 81 0.07 1.62 -2.16
C TYR A 81 0.04 0.71 -3.40
N CYS A 82 -0.86 1.05 -4.32
CA CYS A 82 -0.93 0.43 -5.63
C CYS A 82 -0.97 1.53 -6.69
N GLY A 83 -1.58 1.29 -7.84
CA GLY A 83 -1.66 2.30 -8.89
C GLY A 83 -2.54 3.49 -8.55
N GLY A 84 -3.73 3.24 -7.99
CA GLY A 84 -4.72 4.27 -7.69
C GLY A 84 -5.41 4.15 -6.33
N GLY A 85 -5.01 3.21 -5.49
CA GLY A 85 -5.58 3.07 -4.15
C GLY A 85 -6.63 1.98 -4.00
N TYR A 86 -6.90 1.20 -5.04
CA TYR A 86 -7.92 0.14 -5.01
C TYR A 86 -7.36 -1.19 -4.51
N ARG A 87 -6.30 -1.70 -5.15
CA ARG A 87 -5.67 -2.97 -4.73
C ARG A 87 -5.09 -2.89 -3.32
N SER A 88 -4.56 -1.72 -2.94
CA SER A 88 -3.98 -1.53 -1.61
C SER A 88 -5.04 -1.57 -0.50
N ALA A 89 -6.27 -1.14 -0.78
CA ALA A 89 -7.36 -1.27 0.17
C ALA A 89 -7.69 -2.75 0.42
N LEU A 90 -7.74 -3.54 -0.64
CA LEU A 90 -8.01 -4.98 -0.53
C LEU A 90 -6.88 -5.70 0.22
N ALA A 91 -5.64 -5.37 -0.10
CA ALA A 91 -4.48 -5.95 0.58
C ALA A 91 -4.46 -5.58 2.06
N GLY A 92 -4.74 -4.31 2.37
CA GLY A 92 -4.80 -3.85 3.76
C GLY A 92 -5.84 -4.58 4.59
N ASP A 93 -7.01 -4.84 3.99
CA ASP A 93 -8.09 -5.56 4.65
C ASP A 93 -7.66 -6.99 5.01
N VAL A 94 -6.98 -7.67 4.08
CA VAL A 94 -6.45 -9.02 4.32
C VAL A 94 -5.43 -9.00 5.47
N LEU A 95 -4.51 -8.03 5.48
CA LEU A 95 -3.50 -7.94 6.53
C LEU A 95 -4.15 -7.70 7.90
N GLN A 96 -5.20 -6.91 7.97
CA GLN A 96 -5.93 -6.73 9.23
C GLN A 96 -6.56 -8.03 9.71
N THR A 97 -7.09 -8.84 8.79
CA THR A 97 -7.60 -10.17 9.11
C THR A 97 -6.52 -11.08 9.67
N MET A 98 -5.27 -10.90 9.22
CA MET A 98 -4.12 -11.65 9.73
C MET A 98 -3.60 -11.14 11.07
N GLY A 99 -4.15 -10.06 11.61
CA GLY A 99 -3.79 -9.53 12.91
C GLY A 99 -2.91 -8.29 12.92
N TYR A 100 -2.59 -7.73 11.74
CA TYR A 100 -1.87 -6.46 11.68
C TYR A 100 -2.79 -5.33 12.12
N THR A 101 -2.33 -4.51 13.07
CA THR A 101 -3.19 -3.55 13.76
C THR A 101 -2.99 -2.09 13.33
N ASN A 102 -2.01 -1.82 12.47
CA ASN A 102 -1.63 -0.44 12.14
C ASN A 102 -1.43 -0.31 10.62
N VAL A 103 -2.50 -0.53 9.86
CA VAL A 103 -2.48 -0.66 8.41
C VAL A 103 -3.23 0.49 7.75
N PHE A 104 -2.59 1.11 6.76
CA PHE A 104 -3.16 2.22 5.99
C PHE A 104 -3.02 1.95 4.50
N SER A 105 -3.93 2.50 3.70
CA SER A 105 -3.85 2.49 2.25
C SER A 105 -3.62 3.92 1.76
N MET A 106 -2.61 4.14 0.93
CA MET A 106 -2.32 5.48 0.40
C MET A 106 -3.27 5.82 -0.74
N ALA A 107 -4.15 6.79 -0.50
CA ALA A 107 -5.12 7.25 -1.49
C ALA A 107 -4.40 7.81 -2.72
N GLY A 108 -4.93 7.48 -3.89
CA GLY A 108 -4.34 7.92 -5.16
C GLY A 108 -3.11 7.13 -5.60
N GLY A 109 -2.52 6.35 -4.72
CA GLY A 109 -1.44 5.41 -5.03
C GLY A 109 -0.26 6.00 -5.79
N TRP A 110 0.32 5.19 -6.66
CA TRP A 110 1.49 5.57 -7.46
C TRP A 110 1.26 6.83 -8.29
N LYS A 111 0.07 6.98 -8.85
CA LYS A 111 -0.25 8.17 -9.64
C LYS A 111 -0.11 9.44 -8.80
N ALA A 112 -0.70 9.46 -7.61
CA ALA A 112 -0.61 10.61 -6.72
C ALA A 112 0.83 10.84 -6.22
N TRP A 113 1.57 9.76 -5.94
CA TRP A 113 2.96 9.84 -5.52
C TRP A 113 3.81 10.56 -6.58
N ARG A 114 3.70 10.15 -7.84
CA ARG A 114 4.45 10.78 -8.95
C ARG A 114 4.09 12.24 -9.14
N GLU A 115 2.82 12.58 -9.00
CA GLU A 115 2.32 13.94 -9.22
C GLU A 115 2.72 14.89 -8.09
N SER A 116 3.16 14.37 -6.96
CA SER A 116 3.50 15.16 -5.77
C SER A 116 4.99 15.47 -5.65
N ASP A 117 5.80 15.11 -6.62
CA ASP A 117 7.27 15.24 -6.58
C ASP A 117 7.92 14.45 -5.44
N ALA A 118 7.25 13.43 -4.92
CA ALA A 118 7.83 12.56 -3.91
C ALA A 118 8.95 11.70 -4.54
N PRO A 119 9.96 11.30 -3.76
CA PRO A 119 11.13 10.60 -4.32
C PRO A 119 10.77 9.24 -4.89
N ILE A 120 11.36 8.92 -6.06
CA ILE A 120 11.15 7.64 -6.73
C ILE A 120 12.48 7.01 -7.10
N GLU A 121 12.45 5.69 -7.25
CA GLU A 121 13.57 4.90 -7.76
C GLU A 121 13.10 4.22 -9.04
N SER A 122 14.00 4.15 -10.03
CA SER A 122 13.71 3.46 -11.29
C SER A 122 14.93 2.62 -11.68
N GLN A 123 14.65 1.61 -12.52
CA GLN A 123 15.72 0.75 -13.01
C GLN A 123 16.19 1.12 -14.39
#